data_573c395e19f917b17bc72ac2e93091e9
#
_entry.id   573c395e19f917b17bc72ac2e93091e9
#
_cell.length_a   1.000
_cell.length_b   1.000
_cell.length_c   1.000
_cell.angle_alpha   90.00
_cell.angle_beta   90.00
_cell.angle_gamma   90.00
#
_symmetry.space_group_name_H-M   'P 1'
#
loop_
_entity.id
_entity.type
_entity.pdbx_description
1 polymer ?
#
loop_
_entity_poly.entity_id
_entity_poly.type
_entity_poly.pdbx_seq_one_letter_code
_entity_poly.pdbx_strand_id
1 'polypeptide(L)'
;LSLHDALPIFYHRRSPLDHLWQLKDQLAPGGELVLETLVVEGDENTVLVPGDRYAQMRNVYFIPSAAALKMWLEKCGFIDVRIVDACVTSTEEQRRTEWMTTESLADFLDPQDQRKTVEGYPAPLRAVIIATKPETQQSLAKKAR
;
A
#
# COMPACT_ATOMS: atom_id res chain seq x y z
N LEU A 1 -6.67 11.53 16.81
CA LEU A 1 -5.39 10.85 16.68
C LEU A 1 -5.29 10.12 15.36
N SER A 2 -4.19 10.27 14.68
CA SER A 2 -3.94 9.59 13.44
C SER A 2 -2.63 8.78 13.53
N LEU A 3 -2.57 7.70 12.78
CA LEU A 3 -1.38 6.89 12.63
C LEU A 3 -0.96 6.94 11.16
N HIS A 4 0.30 7.25 10.93
CA HIS A 4 0.86 7.31 9.59
C HIS A 4 1.82 6.14 9.39
N ASP A 5 1.53 5.30 8.41
CA ASP A 5 2.43 4.20 8.03
C ASP A 5 3.09 4.54 6.69
N ALA A 6 4.40 4.57 6.71
CA ALA A 6 5.19 5.06 5.58
C ALA A 6 5.54 3.95 4.59
N LEU A 7 5.93 4.38 3.41
CA LEU A 7 6.16 3.59 2.21
C LEU A 7 6.92 2.27 2.35
N PRO A 8 8.10 2.19 2.96
CA PRO A 8 8.86 0.94 2.82
C PRO A 8 8.42 -0.19 3.73
N ILE A 9 7.34 -0.01 4.49
CA ILE A 9 6.96 -0.98 5.51
C ILE A 9 5.92 -1.98 5.03
N PHE A 10 4.87 -1.50 4.36
CA PHE A 10 3.70 -2.33 4.08
C PHE A 10 3.98 -3.48 3.11
N TYR A 11 4.58 -3.21 1.98
CA TYR A 11 4.81 -4.23 0.96
C TYR A 11 5.92 -5.22 1.32
N HIS A 12 6.67 -4.97 2.38
CA HIS A 12 7.62 -5.91 2.93
C HIS A 12 6.99 -6.86 3.95
N ARG A 13 5.71 -6.72 4.25
CA ARG A 13 5.04 -7.58 5.22
C ARG A 13 4.60 -8.88 4.57
N ARG A 14 4.88 -10.00 5.24
CA ARG A 14 4.45 -11.33 4.79
C ARG A 14 2.97 -11.56 5.05
N SER A 15 2.41 -10.85 6.01
CA SER A 15 1.00 -10.95 6.37
C SER A 15 0.39 -9.56 6.43
N PRO A 16 0.06 -8.97 5.26
CA PRO A 16 -0.41 -7.59 5.21
C PRO A 16 -1.72 -7.37 5.95
N LEU A 17 -2.63 -8.34 5.94
CA LEU A 17 -3.90 -8.22 6.66
C LEU A 17 -3.67 -8.18 8.17
N ASP A 18 -2.78 -9.01 8.69
CA ASP A 18 -2.43 -8.98 10.11
C ASP A 18 -1.79 -7.64 10.48
N HIS A 19 -0.97 -7.10 9.59
CA HIS A 19 -0.36 -5.79 9.82
C HIS A 19 -1.43 -4.70 9.91
N LEU A 20 -2.44 -4.74 9.04
CA LEU A 20 -3.55 -3.78 9.09
C LEU A 20 -4.35 -3.91 10.40
N TRP A 21 -4.58 -5.14 10.87
CA TRP A 21 -5.22 -5.37 12.16
C TRP A 21 -4.39 -4.78 13.31
N GLN A 22 -3.08 -4.96 13.28
CA GLN A 22 -2.18 -4.40 14.29
C GLN A 22 -2.22 -2.87 14.30
N LEU A 23 -2.21 -2.26 13.12
CA LEU A 23 -2.32 -0.81 12.99
C LEU A 23 -3.65 -0.31 13.55
N LYS A 24 -4.74 -1.01 13.29
CA LYS A 24 -6.05 -0.65 13.82
C LYS A 24 -6.07 -0.73 15.35
N ASP A 25 -5.44 -1.75 15.92
CA ASP A 25 -5.39 -1.91 17.37
C ASP A 25 -4.60 -0.81 18.06
N GLN A 26 -3.66 -0.17 17.36
CA GLN A 26 -2.89 0.94 17.90
C GLN A 26 -3.65 2.26 17.90
N LEU A 27 -4.75 2.34 17.15
CA LEU A 27 -5.55 3.54 17.06
C LEU A 27 -6.57 3.60 18.19
N ALA A 28 -6.82 4.81 18.68
CA ALA A 28 -7.97 5.06 19.55
C ALA A 28 -9.26 4.96 18.71
N PRO A 29 -10.40 4.62 19.33
CA PRO A 29 -11.69 4.65 18.61
C PRO A 29 -11.89 6.01 17.93
N GLY A 30 -12.30 6.00 16.66
CA GLY A 30 -12.47 7.21 15.87
C GLY A 30 -11.18 7.75 15.26
N GLY A 31 -10.04 7.15 15.58
CA GLY A 31 -8.75 7.56 15.02
C GLY A 31 -8.60 7.20 13.56
N GLU A 32 -7.69 7.88 12.87
CA GLU A 32 -7.46 7.68 11.44
C GLU A 32 -6.10 7.05 11.18
N LEU A 33 -6.08 6.14 10.20
CA LEU A 33 -4.86 5.61 9.61
C LEU A 33 -4.63 6.32 8.28
N VAL A 34 -3.43 6.87 8.11
CA VAL A 34 -2.97 7.37 6.82
C VAL A 34 -1.92 6.38 6.31
N LEU A 35 -2.28 5.61 5.30
CA LEU A 35 -1.41 4.59 4.74
C LEU A 35 -0.86 5.05 3.40
N GLU A 36 0.45 5.18 3.32
CA GLU A 36 1.16 5.55 2.10
C GLU A 36 2.01 4.37 1.68
N THR A 37 1.77 3.81 0.50
CA THR A 37 2.46 2.59 0.06
C THR A 37 2.48 2.46 -1.46
N LEU A 38 3.24 1.48 -1.92
CA LEU A 38 3.25 1.11 -3.33
C LEU A 38 2.06 0.21 -3.63
N VAL A 39 1.46 0.45 -4.78
CA VAL A 39 0.39 -0.39 -5.34
C VAL A 39 0.67 -0.64 -6.81
N VAL A 40 -0.07 -1.54 -7.42
CA VAL A 40 -0.05 -1.76 -8.87
C VAL A 40 -1.40 -1.39 -9.45
N GLU A 41 -1.44 -1.16 -10.76
CA GLU A 41 -2.69 -0.90 -11.45
C GLU A 41 -3.54 -2.17 -11.46
N GLY A 42 -4.85 -2.02 -11.25
CA GLY A 42 -5.78 -3.13 -11.28
C GLY A 42 -7.05 -2.87 -10.49
N ASP A 43 -7.91 -3.88 -10.49
CA ASP A 43 -9.19 -3.83 -9.79
C ASP A 43 -9.06 -4.37 -8.35
N GLU A 44 -10.20 -4.55 -7.69
CA GLU A 44 -10.28 -5.03 -6.32
C GLU A 44 -9.78 -6.46 -6.12
N ASN A 45 -9.57 -7.21 -7.19
CA ASN A 45 -9.06 -8.57 -7.13
C ASN A 45 -7.59 -8.66 -7.54
N THR A 46 -6.94 -7.54 -7.79
CA THR A 46 -5.57 -7.51 -8.28
C THR A 46 -4.58 -7.40 -7.13
N VAL A 47 -3.79 -8.46 -6.97
CA VAL A 47 -2.68 -8.49 -6.01
C VAL A 47 -1.48 -9.10 -6.70
N LEU A 48 -0.40 -8.36 -6.77
CA LEU A 48 0.84 -8.88 -7.33
C LEU A 48 1.64 -9.57 -6.22
N VAL A 49 2.00 -10.83 -6.46
CA VAL A 49 2.89 -11.58 -5.58
C VAL A 49 4.14 -11.87 -6.39
N PRO A 50 5.19 -11.03 -6.28
CA PRO A 50 6.39 -11.23 -7.07
C PRO A 50 7.15 -12.47 -6.62
N GLY A 51 7.90 -13.07 -7.54
CA GLY A 51 8.69 -14.25 -7.24
C GLY A 51 9.94 -13.89 -6.43
N ASP A 52 11.08 -13.77 -7.10
CA ASP A 52 12.35 -13.52 -6.41
C ASP A 52 12.55 -12.05 -6.04
N ARG A 53 12.34 -11.15 -7.01
CA ARG A 53 12.56 -9.71 -6.82
C ARG A 53 11.48 -8.90 -7.51
N TYR A 54 11.19 -7.73 -6.91
CA TYR A 54 10.36 -6.72 -7.53
C TYR A 54 11.15 -5.41 -7.58
N ALA A 55 11.35 -4.86 -8.79
CA ALA A 55 12.16 -3.66 -9.00
C ALA A 55 13.51 -3.78 -8.28
N GLN A 56 14.16 -4.94 -8.44
CA GLN A 56 15.41 -5.36 -7.81
C GLN A 56 15.35 -5.51 -6.28
N MET A 57 14.22 -5.23 -5.66
CA MET A 57 14.04 -5.42 -4.22
C MET A 57 13.71 -6.88 -3.91
N ARG A 58 14.37 -7.40 -2.88
CA ARG A 58 14.01 -8.68 -2.27
C ARG A 58 12.98 -8.40 -1.18
N ASN A 59 12.37 -9.43 -0.63
CA ASN A 59 11.44 -9.30 0.50
C ASN A 59 10.23 -8.42 0.20
N VAL A 60 9.76 -8.43 -1.05
CA VAL A 60 8.48 -7.85 -1.43
C VAL A 60 7.52 -9.01 -1.63
N TYR A 61 6.46 -9.04 -0.82
CA TYR A 61 5.57 -10.20 -0.79
C TYR A 61 4.23 -9.95 -1.46
N PHE A 62 3.60 -8.82 -1.16
CA PHE A 62 2.27 -8.52 -1.68
C PHE A 62 2.19 -7.06 -2.08
N ILE A 63 1.81 -6.80 -3.34
CA ILE A 63 1.54 -5.45 -3.82
C ILE A 63 0.13 -5.44 -4.39
N PRO A 64 -0.87 -4.99 -3.60
CA PRO A 64 -2.24 -4.91 -4.10
C PRO A 64 -2.43 -3.72 -5.02
N SER A 65 -3.50 -3.73 -5.79
CA SER A 65 -4.00 -2.51 -6.40
C SER A 65 -4.56 -1.59 -5.30
N ALA A 66 -4.76 -0.31 -5.62
CA ALA A 66 -5.39 0.61 -4.66
C ALA A 66 -6.79 0.13 -4.27
N ALA A 67 -7.56 -0.37 -5.25
CA ALA A 67 -8.89 -0.91 -5.00
C ALA A 67 -8.87 -2.15 -4.09
N ALA A 68 -7.90 -3.05 -4.30
CA ALA A 68 -7.75 -4.22 -3.43
C ALA A 68 -7.35 -3.82 -2.01
N LEU A 69 -6.46 -2.84 -1.87
CA LEU A 69 -6.02 -2.36 -0.56
C LEU A 69 -7.18 -1.70 0.19
N LYS A 70 -8.02 -0.95 -0.51
CA LYS A 70 -9.23 -0.39 0.08
C LYS A 70 -10.14 -1.49 0.62
N MET A 71 -10.36 -2.54 -0.17
CA MET A 71 -11.16 -3.70 0.25
C MET A 71 -10.53 -4.39 1.47
N TRP A 72 -9.20 -4.53 1.51
CA TRP A 72 -8.52 -5.14 2.65
C TRP A 72 -8.72 -4.34 3.94
N LEU A 73 -8.66 -3.00 3.84
CA LEU A 73 -8.91 -2.13 4.99
C LEU A 73 -10.34 -2.28 5.50
N GLU A 74 -11.31 -2.31 4.59
CA GLU A 74 -12.71 -2.52 4.95
C GLU A 74 -12.91 -3.89 5.60
N LYS A 75 -12.25 -4.92 5.06
CA LYS A 75 -12.32 -6.27 5.60
C LYS A 75 -11.72 -6.37 7.01
N CYS A 76 -10.72 -5.56 7.30
CA CYS A 76 -10.13 -5.48 8.64
C CYS A 76 -10.94 -4.64 9.61
N GLY A 77 -12.08 -4.10 9.17
CA GLY A 77 -13.00 -3.38 10.05
C GLY A 77 -12.85 -1.87 10.05
N PHE A 78 -12.02 -1.31 9.16
CA PHE A 78 -11.96 0.14 8.99
C PHE A 78 -13.22 0.65 8.27
N ILE A 79 -13.59 1.88 8.55
CA ILE A 79 -14.70 2.58 7.90
C ILE A 79 -14.18 3.85 7.22
N ASP A 80 -15.00 4.44 6.36
CA ASP A 80 -14.68 5.66 5.62
C ASP A 80 -13.33 5.58 4.91
N VAL A 81 -13.10 4.44 4.26
CA VAL A 81 -11.85 4.18 3.54
C VAL A 81 -11.86 4.97 2.24
N ARG A 82 -10.86 5.84 2.07
CA ARG A 82 -10.77 6.75 0.93
C ARG A 82 -9.39 6.68 0.30
N ILE A 83 -9.35 6.52 -1.01
CA ILE A 83 -8.13 6.69 -1.78
C ILE A 83 -8.01 8.17 -2.08
N VAL A 84 -7.05 8.86 -1.46
CA VAL A 84 -6.91 10.31 -1.62
C VAL A 84 -5.90 10.66 -2.70
N ASP A 85 -5.00 9.74 -3.03
CA ASP A 85 -4.05 9.92 -4.12
C ASP A 85 -3.58 8.56 -4.62
N ALA A 86 -3.39 8.44 -5.94
CA ALA A 86 -2.80 7.26 -6.56
C ALA A 86 -2.11 7.73 -7.84
N CYS A 87 -0.80 7.79 -7.83
CA CYS A 87 -0.03 8.34 -8.94
C CYS A 87 1.19 7.49 -9.28
N VAL A 88 1.68 7.70 -10.50
CA VAL A 88 2.94 7.09 -10.95
C VAL A 88 4.07 7.68 -10.13
N THR A 89 4.92 6.82 -9.58
CA THR A 89 6.11 7.26 -8.88
C THR A 89 7.12 7.82 -9.88
N SER A 90 7.38 9.11 -9.79
CA SER A 90 8.35 9.77 -10.67
C SER A 90 9.77 9.60 -10.14
N THR A 91 10.76 9.71 -11.05
CA THR A 91 12.17 9.70 -10.65
C THR A 91 12.51 10.86 -9.73
N GLU A 92 11.82 11.97 -9.87
CA GLU A 92 12.02 13.15 -9.05
C GLU A 92 11.50 12.95 -7.63
N GLU A 93 10.34 12.34 -7.47
CA GLU A 93 9.80 11.98 -6.16
C GLU A 93 10.68 10.96 -5.44
N GLN A 94 11.25 10.05 -6.18
CA GLN A 94 12.12 9.01 -5.65
C GLN A 94 13.39 9.55 -5.00
N ARG A 95 13.92 10.64 -5.48
CA ARG A 95 15.08 11.27 -4.88
C ARG A 95 14.83 11.78 -3.46
N ARG A 96 13.55 11.90 -3.07
CA ARG A 96 13.15 12.38 -1.76
C ARG A 96 12.84 11.24 -0.78
N THR A 97 12.90 9.99 -1.23
CA THR A 97 12.56 8.85 -0.41
C THR A 97 13.79 8.04 -0.04
N GLU A 98 13.80 7.51 1.19
CA GLU A 98 14.96 6.80 1.74
C GLU A 98 15.32 5.51 1.00
N TRP A 99 14.37 4.89 0.33
CA TRP A 99 14.64 3.61 -0.32
C TRP A 99 15.51 3.73 -1.58
N MET A 100 15.82 4.95 -1.97
CA MET A 100 16.58 5.26 -3.17
C MET A 100 17.94 5.88 -2.87
N THR A 101 18.54 5.55 -1.74
CA THR A 101 19.82 6.15 -1.34
C THR A 101 20.98 5.79 -2.25
N THR A 102 20.94 4.64 -2.92
CA THR A 102 22.04 4.14 -3.73
C THR A 102 21.75 4.02 -5.21
N GLU A 103 20.48 3.88 -5.60
CA GLU A 103 20.07 3.70 -6.99
C GLU A 103 18.80 4.50 -7.27
N SER A 104 18.60 4.93 -8.52
CA SER A 104 17.41 5.68 -8.90
C SER A 104 16.30 4.74 -9.35
N LEU A 105 15.05 5.24 -9.38
CA LEU A 105 13.91 4.48 -9.91
C LEU A 105 14.18 3.99 -11.34
N ALA A 106 14.86 4.80 -12.14
CA ALA A 106 15.17 4.42 -13.51
C ALA A 106 15.98 3.13 -13.61
N ASP A 107 16.80 2.82 -12.59
CA ASP A 107 17.59 1.59 -12.55
C ASP A 107 16.74 0.35 -12.28
N PHE A 108 15.55 0.53 -11.71
CA PHE A 108 14.65 -0.58 -11.38
C PHE A 108 13.58 -0.83 -12.44
N LEU A 109 13.42 0.10 -13.38
CA LEU A 109 12.45 0.00 -14.44
C LEU A 109 13.10 -0.56 -15.71
N ASP A 110 12.28 -1.21 -16.54
CA ASP A 110 12.72 -1.69 -17.84
C ASP A 110 13.13 -0.49 -18.69
N PRO A 111 14.37 -0.45 -19.21
CA PRO A 111 14.84 0.68 -20.02
C PRO A 111 14.04 0.88 -21.31
N GLN A 112 13.32 -0.14 -21.78
CA GLN A 112 12.50 -0.05 -22.98
C GLN A 112 11.04 0.24 -22.68
N ASP A 113 10.57 0.00 -21.46
CA ASP A 113 9.18 0.22 -21.06
C ASP A 113 9.10 0.58 -19.57
N GLN A 114 9.01 1.87 -19.27
CA GLN A 114 8.96 2.37 -17.90
C GLN A 114 7.65 2.02 -17.16
N ARG A 115 6.69 1.39 -17.83
CA ARG A 115 5.50 0.86 -17.18
C ARG A 115 5.75 -0.51 -16.54
N LYS A 116 6.94 -1.04 -16.69
CA LYS A 116 7.34 -2.34 -16.14
C LYS A 116 8.63 -2.22 -15.35
N THR A 117 8.79 -3.12 -14.37
CA THR A 117 10.07 -3.29 -13.69
C THR A 117 11.04 -4.07 -14.58
N VAL A 118 12.32 -4.10 -14.19
CA VAL A 118 13.32 -4.87 -14.92
C VAL A 118 12.99 -6.37 -14.97
N GLU A 119 12.21 -6.88 -14.00
CA GLU A 119 11.74 -8.26 -13.98
C GLU A 119 10.51 -8.51 -14.86
N GLY A 120 9.92 -7.46 -15.40
CA GLY A 120 8.74 -7.57 -16.26
C GLY A 120 7.40 -7.41 -15.53
N TYR A 121 7.40 -7.11 -14.25
CA TYR A 121 6.17 -6.83 -13.50
C TYR A 121 5.66 -5.41 -13.77
N PRO A 122 4.37 -5.14 -13.49
CA PRO A 122 3.87 -3.76 -13.55
C PRO A 122 4.68 -2.83 -12.65
N ALA A 123 4.98 -1.63 -13.15
CA ALA A 123 5.70 -0.63 -12.37
C ALA A 123 4.85 -0.17 -11.18
N PRO A 124 5.47 0.24 -10.07
CA PRO A 124 4.71 0.66 -8.89
C PRO A 124 4.04 2.01 -9.08
N LEU A 125 2.86 2.12 -8.52
CA LEU A 125 2.17 3.38 -8.30
C LEU A 125 2.28 3.69 -6.81
N ARG A 126 2.26 4.96 -6.47
CA ARG A 126 2.20 5.38 -5.07
C ARG A 126 0.77 5.74 -4.74
N ALA A 127 0.25 5.18 -3.66
CA ALA A 127 -1.10 5.46 -3.20
C ALA A 127 -1.09 5.96 -1.75
N VAL A 128 -2.00 6.88 -1.47
CA VAL A 128 -2.30 7.35 -0.11
C VAL A 128 -3.76 7.04 0.17
N ILE A 129 -4.00 6.26 1.22
CA ILE A 129 -5.34 5.83 1.61
C ILE A 129 -5.57 6.24 3.06
N ILE A 130 -6.72 6.82 3.33
CA ILE A 130 -7.13 7.17 4.69
C ILE A 130 -8.28 6.26 5.10
N ALA A 131 -8.19 5.72 6.31
CA ALA A 131 -9.20 4.83 6.87
C ALA A 131 -9.43 5.20 8.33
N THR A 132 -10.65 5.00 8.81
CA THR A 132 -11.04 5.37 10.17
C THR A 132 -11.35 4.13 10.99
N LYS A 133 -10.85 4.09 12.22
CA LYS A 133 -11.24 3.06 13.17
C LYS A 133 -12.63 3.38 13.71
N PRO A 134 -13.59 2.42 13.70
CA PRO A 134 -14.91 2.65 14.25
C PRO A 134 -14.86 3.07 15.72
N GLU A 135 -15.80 3.91 16.14
CA GLU A 135 -15.87 4.38 17.52
C GLU A 135 -16.43 3.32 18.46
N THR A 136 -17.33 2.46 17.97
CA THR A 136 -18.01 1.47 18.81
C THR A 136 -18.14 0.14 18.07
N GLN A 137 -18.34 -0.94 18.84
CA GLN A 137 -18.65 -2.26 18.29
C GLN A 137 -19.93 -2.27 17.46
N GLN A 138 -20.90 -1.44 17.81
CA GLN A 138 -22.14 -1.32 17.05
C GLN A 138 -21.92 -0.78 15.64
N SER A 139 -21.04 0.19 15.48
CA SER A 139 -20.69 0.72 14.16
C SER A 139 -20.06 -0.37 13.30
N LEU A 140 -19.22 -1.20 13.89
CA LEU A 140 -18.59 -2.30 13.20
C LEU A 140 -19.62 -3.35 12.76
N ALA A 141 -20.54 -3.71 13.64
CA ALA A 141 -21.58 -4.69 13.36
C ALA A 141 -22.50 -4.23 12.22
N LYS A 142 -22.86 -2.96 12.18
CA LYS A 142 -23.66 -2.39 11.09
C LYS A 142 -22.93 -2.46 9.75
N LYS A 143 -21.64 -2.25 9.73
CA LYS A 143 -20.85 -2.30 8.50
C LYS A 143 -20.64 -3.73 8.01
N ALA A 144 -20.58 -4.71 8.90
CA ALA A 144 -20.40 -6.11 8.55
C ALA A 144 -21.63 -6.75 7.90
N ARG A 145 -22.78 -6.11 8.02
CA ARG A 145 -24.02 -6.51 7.37
C ARG A 145 -24.16 -5.80 6.04
#